data_9a484bf93274ba929d9d0dc7df992702
#
_entry.id   9a484bf93274ba929d9d0dc7df992702
#
_cell.length_a   1.000
_cell.length_b   1.000
_cell.length_c   1.000
_cell.angle_alpha   90.00
_cell.angle_beta   90.00
_cell.angle_gamma   90.00
#
_symmetry.space_group_name_H-M   'P 1'
#
loop_
_entity.id
_entity.type
_entity.pdbx_description
1 polymer ?
#
loop_
_entity_poly.entity_id
_entity_poly.type
_entity_poly.pdbx_seq_one_letter_code
_entity_poly.pdbx_strand_id
1 'polypeptide(L)'
;MKQTNLYCVHGGIGKQVIFTSMIEALAARDENKISVGSGFPDVYKYHPKVVSSPQWSGGDLNYDIAEYFSDIIFREPYVSSYSKRDRHILDEWPQMFGLDPFEQGGLNIQPDLYIGQQFVTEAKNMYEKLASDFIMVQWTGGQPAQGVTQNKQYPVNNMTEGRNVQNYADIWLALAEEFPNYKFLLYRLPNEPVSIPETITNRVAYATTNALTYAAMLKHAKTFVSLDSSLQHFSAAKQINKPGVVMWGTVTKREMIGHSMHENLKSYSATEVKVEPNDVIDSVKKIIG
;
A
#
# COMPACT_ATOMS: atom_id res chain seq x y z
N MET A 1 -5.99 -15.57 31.16
CA MET A 1 -5.02 -14.99 30.23
C MET A 1 -5.10 -13.47 30.41
N LYS A 2 -3.96 -12.76 30.45
CA LYS A 2 -3.96 -11.30 30.50
C LYS A 2 -4.55 -10.79 29.16
N GLN A 3 -5.56 -9.93 29.23
CA GLN A 3 -6.14 -9.34 28.04
C GLN A 3 -5.13 -8.40 27.38
N THR A 4 -5.09 -8.37 26.05
CA THR A 4 -4.24 -7.43 25.30
C THR A 4 -5.04 -6.18 24.91
N ASN A 5 -4.33 -5.08 24.65
CA ASN A 5 -4.95 -3.91 24.03
C ASN A 5 -5.33 -4.19 22.57
N LEU A 6 -6.50 -3.70 22.15
CA LEU A 6 -6.96 -3.75 20.77
C LEU A 6 -6.73 -2.39 20.10
N TYR A 7 -5.85 -2.36 19.12
CA TYR A 7 -5.61 -1.20 18.28
C TYR A 7 -6.48 -1.27 17.03
N CYS A 8 -7.43 -0.35 16.90
CA CYS A 8 -8.33 -0.29 15.76
C CYS A 8 -7.75 0.60 14.66
N VAL A 9 -7.59 0.05 13.46
CA VAL A 9 -7.03 0.73 12.28
C VAL A 9 -8.08 0.78 11.18
N HIS A 10 -8.55 1.98 10.87
CA HIS A 10 -9.52 2.23 9.80
C HIS A 10 -8.83 2.66 8.50
N GLY A 11 -9.49 2.45 7.35
CA GLY A 11 -9.05 2.93 6.04
C GLY A 11 -8.48 1.85 5.12
N GLY A 12 -7.94 2.29 3.98
CA GLY A 12 -7.44 1.40 2.93
C GLY A 12 -6.20 0.60 3.32
N ILE A 13 -5.92 -0.46 2.57
CA ILE A 13 -4.85 -1.42 2.87
C ILE A 13 -3.46 -0.76 2.97
N GLY A 14 -3.16 0.30 2.21
CA GLY A 14 -1.89 1.02 2.32
C GLY A 14 -1.66 1.59 3.70
N LYS A 15 -2.70 2.18 4.32
CA LYS A 15 -2.65 2.69 5.68
C LYS A 15 -2.45 1.56 6.70
N GLN A 16 -3.06 0.39 6.49
CA GLN A 16 -2.85 -0.77 7.32
C GLN A 16 -1.38 -1.22 7.30
N VAL A 17 -0.76 -1.20 6.11
CA VAL A 17 0.67 -1.52 5.96
C VAL A 17 1.54 -0.50 6.69
N ILE A 18 1.25 0.79 6.58
CA ILE A 18 1.96 1.83 7.34
C ILE A 18 1.89 1.57 8.86
N PHE A 19 0.71 1.19 9.37
CA PHE A 19 0.54 0.91 10.81
C PHE A 19 1.48 -0.20 11.31
N THR A 20 1.85 -1.16 10.46
CA THR A 20 2.77 -2.24 10.86
C THR A 20 4.13 -1.72 11.33
N SER A 21 4.55 -0.51 10.92
CA SER A 21 5.79 0.11 11.38
C SER A 21 5.83 0.40 12.89
N MET A 22 4.67 0.49 13.54
CA MET A 22 4.55 0.83 14.96
C MET A 22 4.34 -0.41 15.87
N ILE A 23 4.03 -1.57 15.29
CA ILE A 23 3.63 -2.76 16.07
C ILE A 23 4.67 -3.18 17.09
N GLU A 24 5.95 -3.20 16.73
CA GLU A 24 7.02 -3.59 17.66
C GLU A 24 7.08 -2.65 18.88
N ALA A 25 6.99 -1.34 18.66
CA ALA A 25 7.02 -0.34 19.74
C ALA A 25 5.77 -0.38 20.62
N LEU A 26 4.59 -0.52 19.99
CA LEU A 26 3.34 -0.69 20.73
C LEU A 26 3.35 -1.97 21.56
N ALA A 27 3.82 -3.05 20.98
CA ALA A 27 3.94 -4.33 21.69
C ALA A 27 4.96 -4.27 22.85
N ALA A 28 6.08 -3.59 22.66
CA ALA A 28 7.08 -3.41 23.73
C ALA A 28 6.49 -2.63 24.92
N ARG A 29 5.68 -1.61 24.64
CA ARG A 29 4.96 -0.86 25.67
C ARG A 29 3.90 -1.70 26.38
N ASP A 30 3.19 -2.55 25.64
CA ASP A 30 2.03 -3.32 26.10
C ASP A 30 2.41 -4.78 26.47
N GLU A 31 3.55 -4.97 27.14
CA GLU A 31 4.01 -6.28 27.64
C GLU A 31 4.25 -7.35 26.54
N ASN A 32 4.78 -6.90 25.42
CA ASN A 32 5.26 -7.70 24.28
C ASN A 32 4.23 -8.20 23.26
N LYS A 33 2.92 -7.99 23.44
CA LYS A 33 1.92 -8.42 22.45
C LYS A 33 0.73 -7.48 22.42
N ILE A 34 0.15 -7.34 21.21
CA ILE A 34 -1.06 -6.51 20.97
C ILE A 34 -2.07 -7.27 20.11
N SER A 35 -3.28 -6.74 20.02
CA SER A 35 -4.29 -7.13 19.03
C SER A 35 -4.59 -5.98 18.09
N VAL A 36 -4.93 -6.25 16.81
CA VAL A 36 -5.19 -5.22 15.81
C VAL A 36 -6.50 -5.48 15.10
N GLY A 37 -7.50 -4.63 15.34
CA GLY A 37 -8.78 -4.63 14.63
C GLY A 37 -8.69 -3.89 13.30
N SER A 38 -9.08 -4.52 12.20
CA SER A 38 -8.86 -3.99 10.86
C SER A 38 -9.85 -4.51 9.82
N GLY A 39 -10.10 -3.71 8.78
CA GLY A 39 -10.75 -4.17 7.55
C GLY A 39 -9.90 -5.14 6.71
N PHE A 40 -8.61 -5.27 7.03
CA PHE A 40 -7.64 -6.13 6.34
C PHE A 40 -6.84 -6.97 7.34
N PRO A 41 -7.48 -7.90 8.07
CA PRO A 41 -6.83 -8.63 9.16
C PRO A 41 -5.61 -9.45 8.73
N ASP A 42 -5.57 -9.91 7.48
CA ASP A 42 -4.43 -10.67 6.95
C ASP A 42 -3.10 -9.87 6.95
N VAL A 43 -3.16 -8.53 6.95
CA VAL A 43 -1.97 -7.66 7.06
C VAL A 43 -1.25 -7.89 8.40
N TYR A 44 -1.98 -8.25 9.45
CA TYR A 44 -1.47 -8.36 10.81
C TYR A 44 -1.33 -9.80 11.31
N LYS A 45 -2.13 -10.70 10.76
CA LYS A 45 -2.31 -12.09 11.23
C LYS A 45 -1.02 -12.86 11.43
N TYR A 46 0.01 -12.57 10.64
CA TYR A 46 1.28 -13.30 10.67
C TYR A 46 2.38 -12.54 11.40
N HIS A 47 2.09 -11.36 11.94
CA HIS A 47 3.06 -10.58 12.67
C HIS A 47 3.32 -11.21 14.05
N PRO A 48 4.59 -11.49 14.45
CA PRO A 48 4.91 -12.25 15.66
C PRO A 48 4.46 -11.57 16.96
N LYS A 49 4.23 -10.25 16.93
CA LYS A 49 3.75 -9.46 18.07
C LYS A 49 2.23 -9.30 18.11
N VAL A 50 1.50 -9.79 17.11
CA VAL A 50 0.03 -9.71 17.06
C VAL A 50 -0.56 -11.04 17.45
N VAL A 51 -1.37 -11.06 18.53
CA VAL A 51 -2.02 -12.28 19.01
C VAL A 51 -3.36 -12.54 18.37
N SER A 52 -4.06 -11.47 17.97
CA SER A 52 -5.32 -11.58 17.25
C SER A 52 -5.52 -10.40 16.30
N SER A 53 -6.21 -10.66 15.21
CA SER A 53 -6.54 -9.64 14.21
C SER A 53 -8.02 -9.77 13.81
N PRO A 54 -8.94 -9.28 14.68
CA PRO A 54 -10.36 -9.33 14.38
C PRO A 54 -10.72 -8.44 13.18
N GLN A 55 -11.73 -8.88 12.41
CA GLN A 55 -12.31 -8.09 11.34
C GLN A 55 -13.03 -6.88 11.93
N TRP A 56 -12.63 -5.67 11.50
CA TRP A 56 -13.26 -4.42 11.89
C TRP A 56 -13.16 -3.39 10.75
N SER A 57 -14.30 -2.89 10.30
CA SER A 57 -14.38 -1.99 9.13
C SER A 57 -14.83 -0.57 9.46
N GLY A 58 -14.79 -0.16 10.76
CA GLY A 58 -15.11 1.20 11.18
C GLY A 58 -16.58 1.42 11.55
N GLY A 59 -17.23 0.43 12.06
CA GLY A 59 -18.53 0.53 12.74
C GLY A 59 -18.41 0.30 14.24
N ASP A 60 -19.52 0.10 14.91
CA ASP A 60 -19.52 -0.35 16.30
C ASP A 60 -18.77 -1.67 16.42
N LEU A 61 -17.80 -1.72 17.31
CA LEU A 61 -17.22 -2.97 17.73
C LEU A 61 -18.33 -3.80 18.34
N ASN A 62 -18.50 -5.02 17.85
CA ASN A 62 -19.43 -5.95 18.46
C ASN A 62 -19.08 -6.04 19.96
N TYR A 63 -20.02 -5.73 20.85
CA TYR A 63 -19.79 -5.71 22.29
C TYR A 63 -19.19 -7.03 22.80
N ASP A 64 -19.55 -8.14 22.16
CA ASP A 64 -19.03 -9.48 22.47
C ASP A 64 -17.51 -9.58 22.28
N ILE A 65 -16.92 -8.74 21.41
CA ILE A 65 -15.47 -8.70 21.18
C ILE A 65 -14.78 -7.80 22.23
N ALA A 66 -15.44 -6.73 22.68
CA ALA A 66 -14.86 -5.77 23.60
C ALA A 66 -14.45 -6.41 24.95
N GLU A 67 -15.19 -7.42 25.41
CA GLU A 67 -14.90 -8.13 26.67
C GLU A 67 -13.58 -8.89 26.68
N TYR A 68 -13.00 -9.17 25.49
CA TYR A 68 -11.75 -9.91 25.36
C TYR A 68 -10.49 -9.02 25.40
N PHE A 69 -10.65 -7.69 25.49
CA PHE A 69 -9.54 -6.75 25.44
C PHE A 69 -9.48 -5.88 26.70
N SER A 70 -8.25 -5.49 27.10
CA SER A 70 -8.03 -4.59 28.24
C SER A 70 -8.48 -3.17 27.90
N ASP A 71 -8.12 -2.69 26.72
CA ASP A 71 -8.47 -1.39 26.18
C ASP A 71 -8.72 -1.47 24.67
N ILE A 72 -9.57 -0.59 24.17
CA ILE A 72 -9.82 -0.41 22.73
C ILE A 72 -9.28 0.97 22.34
N ILE A 73 -8.25 1.00 21.50
CA ILE A 73 -7.51 2.21 21.18
C ILE A 73 -7.69 2.53 19.70
N PHE A 74 -8.28 3.68 19.42
CA PHE A 74 -8.43 4.21 18.07
C PHE A 74 -7.73 5.57 17.96
N ARG A 75 -6.81 5.72 17.00
CA ARG A 75 -6.12 6.97 16.68
C ARG A 75 -6.07 7.12 15.17
N GLU A 76 -6.85 8.05 14.64
CA GLU A 76 -7.00 8.28 13.20
C GLU A 76 -6.16 9.49 12.76
N PRO A 77 -5.05 9.31 12.03
CA PRO A 77 -4.18 10.41 11.66
C PRO A 77 -4.83 11.41 10.69
N TYR A 78 -5.83 11.00 9.91
CA TYR A 78 -6.47 11.88 8.92
C TYR A 78 -7.53 12.84 9.48
N VAL A 79 -8.03 12.64 10.70
CA VAL A 79 -8.99 13.55 11.34
C VAL A 79 -8.32 14.60 12.21
N SER A 80 -7.04 14.44 12.49
CA SER A 80 -6.26 15.40 13.26
C SER A 80 -5.72 16.52 12.37
N SER A 81 -4.97 17.41 12.99
CA SER A 81 -4.17 18.44 12.33
C SER A 81 -3.18 17.92 11.26
N TYR A 82 -3.09 16.60 11.04
CA TYR A 82 -2.27 15.98 9.99
C TYR A 82 -2.58 16.56 8.59
N SER A 83 -3.86 16.69 8.22
CA SER A 83 -4.25 17.31 6.95
C SER A 83 -3.88 18.80 6.84
N LYS A 84 -3.52 19.44 7.94
CA LYS A 84 -3.15 20.87 8.03
C LYS A 84 -1.66 21.08 8.26
N ARG A 85 -0.93 20.04 8.63
CA ARG A 85 0.52 20.09 8.91
C ARG A 85 1.26 19.35 7.81
N ASP A 86 2.33 19.90 7.33
CA ASP A 86 3.24 19.25 6.36
C ASP A 86 4.15 18.22 7.06
N ARG A 87 3.55 17.35 7.90
CA ARG A 87 4.26 16.27 8.60
C ARG A 87 4.00 14.93 7.94
N HIS A 88 5.00 14.09 7.96
CA HIS A 88 4.90 12.73 7.45
C HIS A 88 4.06 11.85 8.37
N ILE A 89 3.27 10.93 7.82
CA ILE A 89 2.41 10.02 8.59
C ILE A 89 3.21 9.13 9.56
N LEU A 90 4.43 8.75 9.17
CA LEU A 90 5.35 7.97 10.01
C LEU A 90 5.92 8.76 11.20
N ASP A 91 5.77 10.09 11.22
CA ASP A 91 6.12 10.93 12.36
C ASP A 91 4.90 11.24 13.21
N GLU A 92 3.80 11.63 12.59
CA GLU A 92 2.59 12.08 13.28
C GLU A 92 1.86 10.91 13.97
N TRP A 93 1.69 9.79 13.28
CA TRP A 93 0.91 8.68 13.81
C TRP A 93 1.54 8.03 15.06
N PRO A 94 2.85 7.73 15.10
CA PRO A 94 3.51 7.28 16.33
C PRO A 94 3.30 8.25 17.50
N GLN A 95 3.43 9.56 17.29
CA GLN A 95 3.22 10.56 18.35
C GLN A 95 1.79 10.53 18.93
N MET A 96 0.77 10.24 18.11
CA MET A 96 -0.60 10.09 18.60
C MET A 96 -0.75 8.91 19.57
N PHE A 97 0.14 7.94 19.52
CA PHE A 97 0.23 6.81 20.46
C PHE A 97 1.23 7.06 21.61
N GLY A 98 1.83 8.26 21.68
CA GLY A 98 2.86 8.55 22.67
C GLY A 98 4.19 7.85 22.43
N LEU A 99 4.46 7.45 21.18
CA LEU A 99 5.74 6.90 20.75
C LEU A 99 6.61 8.02 20.18
N ASP A 100 7.92 8.00 20.48
CA ASP A 100 8.85 8.92 19.85
C ASP A 100 9.28 8.37 18.48
N PRO A 101 8.95 9.04 17.36
CA PRO A 101 9.35 8.58 16.05
C PRO A 101 10.88 8.59 15.86
N PHE A 102 11.63 9.44 16.55
CA PHE A 102 13.08 9.51 16.44
C PHE A 102 13.77 8.34 17.13
N GLU A 103 13.25 7.85 18.25
CA GLU A 103 13.73 6.62 18.90
C GLU A 103 13.52 5.39 18.01
N GLN A 104 12.58 5.46 17.05
CA GLN A 104 12.26 4.37 16.11
C GLN A 104 12.92 4.51 14.75
N GLY A 105 13.81 5.47 14.55
CA GLY A 105 14.51 5.66 13.26
C GLY A 105 13.98 6.80 12.41
N GLY A 106 13.03 7.60 12.89
CA GLY A 106 12.50 8.79 12.20
C GLY A 106 11.89 8.47 10.84
N LEU A 107 12.14 9.29 9.83
CA LEU A 107 11.62 9.13 8.45
C LEU A 107 12.10 7.84 7.75
N ASN A 108 13.03 7.09 8.34
CA ASN A 108 13.48 5.80 7.84
C ASN A 108 12.69 4.62 8.40
N ILE A 109 11.64 4.87 9.17
CA ILE A 109 10.77 3.80 9.66
C ILE A 109 10.11 3.12 8.46
N GLN A 110 10.38 1.81 8.32
CA GLN A 110 9.78 0.99 7.29
C GLN A 110 8.61 0.17 7.87
N PRO A 111 7.55 -0.04 7.09
CA PRO A 111 6.53 -1.03 7.47
C PRO A 111 7.15 -2.40 7.75
N ASP A 112 6.59 -3.10 8.72
CA ASP A 112 7.05 -4.44 9.12
C ASP A 112 5.98 -5.48 8.77
N LEU A 113 5.96 -5.92 7.51
CA LEU A 113 4.90 -6.73 6.93
C LEU A 113 5.30 -8.21 6.86
N TYR A 114 4.65 -9.05 7.64
CA TYR A 114 4.78 -10.50 7.58
C TYR A 114 3.73 -11.12 6.68
N ILE A 115 4.15 -11.69 5.57
CA ILE A 115 3.26 -12.29 4.57
C ILE A 115 3.13 -13.79 4.85
N GLY A 116 1.89 -14.28 4.97
CA GLY A 116 1.63 -15.69 5.21
C GLY A 116 2.12 -16.60 4.07
N GLN A 117 2.56 -17.81 4.42
CA GLN A 117 3.20 -18.74 3.48
C GLN A 117 2.32 -19.09 2.27
N GLN A 118 0.99 -19.11 2.41
CA GLN A 118 0.06 -19.33 1.31
C GLN A 118 0.19 -18.26 0.22
N PHE A 119 0.31 -16.97 0.59
CA PHE A 119 0.49 -15.85 -0.35
C PHE A 119 1.87 -15.89 -1.02
N VAL A 120 2.89 -16.28 -0.26
CA VAL A 120 4.26 -16.46 -0.80
C VAL A 120 4.29 -17.61 -1.82
N THR A 121 3.62 -18.72 -1.53
CA THR A 121 3.52 -19.86 -2.44
C THR A 121 2.74 -19.51 -3.70
N GLU A 122 1.62 -18.80 -3.57
CA GLU A 122 0.84 -18.33 -4.71
C GLU A 122 1.67 -17.37 -5.60
N ALA A 123 2.37 -16.42 -4.99
CA ALA A 123 3.26 -15.50 -5.70
C ALA A 123 4.37 -16.24 -6.46
N LYS A 124 4.99 -17.23 -5.84
CA LYS A 124 6.02 -18.07 -6.49
C LYS A 124 5.44 -18.78 -7.71
N ASN A 125 4.27 -19.40 -7.59
CA ASN A 125 3.61 -20.09 -8.69
C ASN A 125 3.26 -19.12 -9.84
N MET A 126 2.84 -17.90 -9.52
CA MET A 126 2.60 -16.86 -10.52
C MET A 126 3.87 -16.43 -11.22
N TYR A 127 4.94 -16.22 -10.48
CA TYR A 127 6.25 -15.84 -11.01
C TYR A 127 6.80 -16.92 -11.97
N GLU A 128 6.74 -18.19 -11.58
CA GLU A 128 7.17 -19.31 -12.42
C GLU A 128 6.38 -19.38 -13.73
N LYS A 129 5.07 -19.09 -13.71
CA LYS A 129 4.23 -19.00 -14.92
C LYS A 129 4.56 -17.80 -15.80
N LEU A 130 5.01 -16.68 -15.24
CA LEU A 130 5.45 -15.55 -16.04
C LEU A 130 6.69 -15.89 -16.88
N ALA A 131 7.58 -16.72 -16.34
CA ALA A 131 8.80 -17.21 -16.98
C ALA A 131 9.64 -16.09 -17.64
N SER A 132 9.66 -14.90 -17.03
CA SER A 132 10.34 -13.72 -17.54
C SER A 132 10.52 -12.70 -16.45
N ASP A 133 11.52 -11.85 -16.56
CA ASP A 133 11.63 -10.62 -15.77
C ASP A 133 10.40 -9.74 -15.99
N PHE A 134 9.95 -9.04 -14.94
CA PHE A 134 8.78 -8.21 -15.03
C PHE A 134 8.86 -6.93 -14.18
N ILE A 135 8.08 -5.94 -14.60
CA ILE A 135 7.82 -4.69 -13.89
C ILE A 135 6.37 -4.75 -13.39
N MET A 136 6.13 -4.49 -12.11
CA MET A 136 4.76 -4.32 -11.62
C MET A 136 4.25 -2.93 -11.96
N VAL A 137 3.00 -2.83 -12.41
CA VAL A 137 2.39 -1.55 -12.74
C VAL A 137 1.03 -1.39 -12.06
N GLN A 138 0.75 -0.18 -11.56
CA GLN A 138 -0.55 0.18 -11.00
C GLN A 138 -0.92 1.60 -11.45
N TRP A 139 -2.02 1.72 -12.20
CA TRP A 139 -2.46 2.96 -12.83
C TRP A 139 -3.62 3.62 -12.10
N THR A 140 -4.25 2.91 -11.18
CA THR A 140 -5.45 3.33 -10.45
C THR A 140 -5.28 3.09 -8.96
N GLY A 141 -5.92 3.90 -8.14
CA GLY A 141 -5.85 3.76 -6.69
C GLY A 141 -7.07 4.34 -5.97
N GLY A 142 -7.23 3.97 -4.70
CA GLY A 142 -8.19 4.62 -3.80
C GLY A 142 -9.60 4.04 -3.78
N GLN A 143 -9.80 2.78 -4.13
CA GLN A 143 -11.08 2.13 -3.82
C GLN A 143 -11.25 1.91 -2.31
N PRO A 144 -12.46 2.14 -1.76
CA PRO A 144 -12.73 1.85 -0.36
C PRO A 144 -12.56 0.36 -0.05
N ALA A 145 -12.21 0.05 1.20
CA ALA A 145 -12.17 -1.32 1.71
C ALA A 145 -13.48 -2.05 1.40
N GLN A 146 -13.40 -3.29 0.93
CA GLN A 146 -14.56 -4.18 0.85
C GLN A 146 -15.17 -4.29 2.25
N GLY A 147 -16.42 -3.88 2.42
CA GLY A 147 -17.13 -3.88 3.71
C GLY A 147 -17.74 -2.54 4.11
N VAL A 148 -17.35 -1.44 3.51
CA VAL A 148 -18.09 -0.18 3.62
C VAL A 148 -19.33 -0.30 2.74
N THR A 149 -20.39 -0.80 3.34
CA THR A 149 -21.79 -0.87 2.89
C THR A 149 -22.03 -0.53 1.42
N GLN A 150 -22.44 -1.54 0.68
CA GLN A 150 -22.96 -1.48 -0.70
C GLN A 150 -24.10 -0.46 -0.92
N ASN A 151 -24.48 0.34 0.08
CA ASN A 151 -25.62 1.26 0.06
C ASN A 151 -25.26 2.74 -0.11
N LYS A 152 -24.00 3.11 -0.21
CA LYS A 152 -23.63 4.43 -0.73
C LYS A 152 -22.94 4.23 -2.07
N GLN A 153 -23.71 4.37 -3.14
CA GLN A 153 -23.18 4.76 -4.45
C GLN A 153 -22.44 6.09 -4.24
N TYR A 154 -21.16 6.01 -3.90
CA TYR A 154 -20.29 7.15 -4.18
C TYR A 154 -20.28 7.25 -5.69
N PRO A 155 -20.67 8.39 -6.24
CA PRO A 155 -20.56 8.58 -7.68
C PRO A 155 -19.11 8.32 -8.06
N VAL A 156 -18.90 7.31 -8.87
CA VAL A 156 -17.57 6.83 -9.34
C VAL A 156 -16.75 8.00 -9.91
N ASN A 157 -17.42 9.05 -10.37
CA ASN A 157 -16.84 10.21 -11.04
C ASN A 157 -16.04 11.16 -10.13
N ASN A 158 -16.31 11.27 -8.83
CA ASN A 158 -15.66 12.29 -8.00
C ASN A 158 -14.49 11.78 -7.16
N MET A 159 -14.28 10.47 -7.02
CA MET A 159 -13.13 9.90 -6.29
C MET A 159 -11.97 9.47 -7.20
N THR A 160 -12.18 9.40 -8.50
CA THR A 160 -11.21 8.84 -9.46
C THR A 160 -10.30 9.90 -10.09
N GLU A 161 -10.73 11.15 -10.18
CA GLU A 161 -10.02 12.17 -10.97
C GLU A 161 -8.61 12.48 -10.44
N GLY A 162 -8.39 12.46 -9.13
CA GLY A 162 -7.07 12.70 -8.54
C GLY A 162 -6.25 11.44 -8.21
N ARG A 163 -6.76 10.23 -8.56
CA ARG A 163 -6.13 8.95 -8.19
C ARG A 163 -5.98 7.97 -9.33
N ASN A 164 -6.04 8.43 -10.56
CA ASN A 164 -5.75 7.66 -11.76
C ASN A 164 -4.67 8.36 -12.56
N VAL A 165 -3.72 7.60 -13.08
CA VAL A 165 -2.76 8.12 -14.04
C VAL A 165 -3.46 8.28 -15.37
N GLN A 166 -3.66 9.52 -15.83
CA GLN A 166 -4.49 9.79 -17.00
C GLN A 166 -3.80 9.43 -18.32
N ASN A 167 -2.49 9.58 -18.38
CA ASN A 167 -1.69 9.21 -19.55
C ASN A 167 -0.97 7.87 -19.39
N TYR A 168 -1.57 6.93 -18.62
CA TYR A 168 -0.96 5.63 -18.34
C TYR A 168 -0.68 4.82 -19.63
N ALA A 169 -1.48 4.97 -20.67
CA ALA A 169 -1.28 4.25 -21.93
C ALA A 169 0.03 4.68 -22.61
N ASP A 170 0.32 5.98 -22.65
CA ASP A 170 1.55 6.51 -23.21
C ASP A 170 2.78 6.06 -22.42
N ILE A 171 2.69 6.13 -21.09
CA ILE A 171 3.74 5.66 -20.19
C ILE A 171 3.99 4.16 -20.41
N TRP A 172 2.91 3.37 -20.52
CA TRP A 172 3.02 1.92 -20.66
C TRP A 172 3.64 1.52 -22.00
N LEU A 173 3.24 2.20 -23.10
CA LEU A 173 3.83 1.98 -24.41
C LEU A 173 5.32 2.35 -24.42
N ALA A 174 5.69 3.48 -23.83
CA ALA A 174 7.07 3.91 -23.72
C ALA A 174 7.92 2.95 -22.89
N LEU A 175 7.39 2.45 -21.76
CA LEU A 175 8.04 1.38 -20.97
C LEU A 175 8.20 0.09 -21.78
N ALA A 176 7.20 -0.26 -22.58
CA ALA A 176 7.25 -1.47 -23.39
C ALA A 176 8.26 -1.38 -24.54
N GLU A 177 8.43 -0.21 -25.12
CA GLU A 177 9.46 0.06 -26.14
C GLU A 177 10.87 0.00 -25.55
N GLU A 178 11.09 0.67 -24.42
CA GLU A 178 12.38 0.76 -23.78
C GLU A 178 12.85 -0.56 -23.15
N PHE A 179 11.90 -1.35 -22.61
CA PHE A 179 12.19 -2.62 -21.94
C PHE A 179 11.55 -3.81 -22.71
N PRO A 180 12.01 -4.13 -23.94
CA PRO A 180 11.36 -5.11 -24.82
C PRO A 180 11.32 -6.54 -24.26
N ASN A 181 12.24 -6.88 -23.38
CA ASN A 181 12.38 -8.22 -22.79
C ASN A 181 11.58 -8.39 -21.47
N TYR A 182 10.94 -7.33 -20.98
CA TYR A 182 10.18 -7.38 -19.72
C TYR A 182 8.72 -7.64 -19.98
N LYS A 183 8.09 -8.40 -19.09
CA LYS A 183 6.64 -8.47 -18.95
C LYS A 183 6.15 -7.41 -17.96
N PHE A 184 4.86 -7.14 -17.98
CA PHE A 184 4.21 -6.25 -17.03
C PHE A 184 3.21 -7.04 -16.21
N LEU A 185 3.29 -6.94 -14.88
CA LEU A 185 2.27 -7.47 -13.98
C LEU A 185 1.38 -6.32 -13.54
N LEU A 186 0.15 -6.30 -14.06
CA LEU A 186 -0.82 -5.27 -13.71
C LEU A 186 -1.47 -5.58 -12.36
N TYR A 187 -1.25 -4.70 -11.38
CA TYR A 187 -1.96 -4.70 -10.11
C TYR A 187 -3.23 -3.84 -10.24
N ARG A 188 -4.38 -4.48 -10.24
CA ARG A 188 -5.68 -3.81 -10.32
C ARG A 188 -6.75 -4.54 -9.53
N LEU A 189 -7.80 -3.83 -9.17
CA LEU A 189 -9.04 -4.44 -8.69
C LEU A 189 -9.90 -4.92 -9.89
N PRO A 190 -10.77 -5.92 -9.70
CA PRO A 190 -11.50 -6.57 -10.81
C PRO A 190 -12.29 -5.63 -11.73
N ASN A 191 -12.79 -4.52 -11.20
CA ASN A 191 -13.68 -3.58 -11.91
C ASN A 191 -13.01 -2.26 -12.30
N GLU A 192 -11.68 -2.17 -12.23
CA GLU A 192 -10.97 -0.96 -12.62
C GLU A 192 -10.89 -0.84 -14.15
N PRO A 193 -11.24 0.33 -14.72
CA PRO A 193 -11.28 0.56 -16.16
C PRO A 193 -9.87 0.85 -16.72
N VAL A 194 -8.97 -0.12 -16.62
CA VAL A 194 -7.65 -0.02 -17.24
C VAL A 194 -7.65 -0.77 -18.56
N SER A 195 -7.54 -0.05 -19.66
CA SER A 195 -7.40 -0.63 -21.00
C SER A 195 -5.93 -0.95 -21.30
N ILE A 196 -5.65 -2.19 -21.65
CA ILE A 196 -4.31 -2.59 -22.07
C ILE A 196 -4.13 -2.21 -23.54
N PRO A 197 -3.08 -1.44 -23.92
CA PRO A 197 -2.79 -1.17 -25.31
C PRO A 197 -2.60 -2.48 -26.11
N GLU A 198 -3.24 -2.59 -27.29
CA GLU A 198 -3.28 -3.83 -28.07
C GLU A 198 -1.88 -4.37 -28.39
N THR A 199 -0.94 -3.49 -28.68
CA THR A 199 0.42 -3.82 -29.08
C THR A 199 1.24 -4.53 -28.01
N ILE A 200 0.84 -4.43 -26.72
CA ILE A 200 1.55 -5.00 -25.57
C ILE A 200 0.74 -6.08 -24.83
N THR A 201 -0.45 -6.43 -25.31
CA THR A 201 -1.36 -7.36 -24.62
C THR A 201 -0.70 -8.70 -24.28
N ASN A 202 0.15 -9.23 -25.15
CA ASN A 202 0.89 -10.49 -24.93
C ASN A 202 2.01 -10.39 -23.88
N ARG A 203 2.34 -9.17 -23.44
CA ARG A 203 3.37 -8.90 -22.42
C ARG A 203 2.78 -8.54 -21.07
N VAL A 204 1.45 -8.45 -20.96
CA VAL A 204 0.75 -8.06 -19.73
C VAL A 204 0.13 -9.27 -19.08
N ALA A 205 0.46 -9.51 -17.83
CA ALA A 205 -0.21 -10.46 -16.97
C ALA A 205 -1.00 -9.72 -15.88
N TYR A 206 -2.10 -10.30 -15.48
CA TYR A 206 -2.87 -9.86 -14.31
C TYR A 206 -3.52 -11.07 -13.66
N ALA A 207 -3.79 -10.97 -12.38
CA ALA A 207 -4.53 -11.98 -11.66
C ALA A 207 -5.55 -11.32 -10.72
N THR A 208 -6.67 -11.97 -10.54
CA THR A 208 -7.61 -11.65 -9.46
C THR A 208 -7.15 -12.39 -8.22
N THR A 209 -6.28 -11.79 -7.44
CA THR A 209 -5.73 -12.42 -6.25
C THR A 209 -5.73 -11.46 -5.05
N ASN A 210 -5.32 -11.96 -3.91
CA ASN A 210 -5.20 -11.17 -2.69
C ASN A 210 -4.08 -10.13 -2.81
N ALA A 211 -4.26 -8.95 -2.23
CA ALA A 211 -3.27 -7.89 -2.22
C ALA A 211 -1.92 -8.32 -1.61
N LEU A 212 -1.92 -9.24 -0.65
CA LEU A 212 -0.69 -9.79 -0.06
C LEU A 212 0.05 -10.73 -1.02
N THR A 213 -0.63 -11.41 -1.94
CA THR A 213 0.02 -12.15 -3.02
C THR A 213 0.77 -11.18 -3.95
N TYR A 214 0.15 -10.06 -4.32
CA TYR A 214 0.85 -9.00 -5.07
C TYR A 214 2.02 -8.40 -4.29
N ALA A 215 1.87 -8.19 -2.97
CA ALA A 215 2.97 -7.76 -2.12
C ALA A 215 4.14 -8.77 -2.13
N ALA A 216 3.84 -10.07 -2.10
CA ALA A 216 4.86 -11.12 -2.24
C ALA A 216 5.50 -11.15 -3.64
N MET A 217 4.73 -10.86 -4.69
CA MET A 217 5.22 -10.76 -6.07
C MET A 217 6.26 -9.64 -6.25
N LEU A 218 6.18 -8.55 -5.47
CA LEU A 218 7.18 -7.48 -5.50
C LEU A 218 8.61 -7.97 -5.25
N LYS A 219 8.80 -9.04 -4.47
CA LYS A 219 10.13 -9.62 -4.24
C LYS A 219 10.77 -10.13 -5.54
N HIS A 220 9.95 -10.60 -6.47
CA HIS A 220 10.38 -11.16 -7.75
C HIS A 220 10.42 -10.11 -8.86
N ALA A 221 9.74 -8.99 -8.71
CA ALA A 221 9.75 -7.90 -9.68
C ALA A 221 11.14 -7.25 -9.77
N LYS A 222 11.51 -6.73 -10.93
CA LYS A 222 12.71 -5.89 -11.06
C LYS A 222 12.49 -4.55 -10.37
N THR A 223 11.34 -3.96 -10.59
CA THR A 223 10.86 -2.73 -9.97
C THR A 223 9.35 -2.63 -10.10
N PHE A 224 8.78 -1.51 -9.69
CA PHE A 224 7.38 -1.19 -9.94
C PHE A 224 7.21 0.26 -10.39
N VAL A 225 6.10 0.53 -11.06
CA VAL A 225 5.63 1.87 -11.43
C VAL A 225 4.19 2.01 -10.96
N SER A 226 3.92 2.94 -10.10
CA SER A 226 2.57 3.17 -9.56
C SER A 226 2.29 4.65 -9.29
N LEU A 227 1.01 4.98 -9.17
CA LEU A 227 0.66 6.21 -8.48
C LEU A 227 0.77 6.00 -6.96
N ASP A 228 0.52 7.06 -6.18
CA ASP A 228 0.37 6.98 -4.72
C ASP A 228 -0.74 5.99 -4.34
N SER A 229 -0.34 4.81 -3.90
CA SER A 229 -1.22 3.69 -3.61
C SER A 229 -0.60 2.69 -2.61
N SER A 230 -1.33 1.61 -2.32
CA SER A 230 -0.83 0.55 -1.45
C SER A 230 0.47 -0.11 -1.93
N LEU A 231 0.73 -0.12 -3.23
CA LEU A 231 1.91 -0.79 -3.80
C LEU A 231 3.21 -0.18 -3.29
N GLN A 232 3.30 1.16 -3.16
CA GLN A 232 4.48 1.82 -2.59
C GLN A 232 4.72 1.44 -1.12
N HIS A 233 3.66 1.22 -0.34
CA HIS A 233 3.79 0.85 1.07
C HIS A 233 4.19 -0.62 1.24
N PHE A 234 3.65 -1.50 0.42
CA PHE A 234 4.10 -2.89 0.36
C PHE A 234 5.58 -2.98 0.01
N SER A 235 5.99 -2.24 -1.03
CA SER A 235 7.36 -2.29 -1.52
C SER A 235 8.37 -1.72 -0.52
N ALA A 236 7.96 -0.74 0.29
CA ALA A 236 8.78 -0.16 1.35
C ALA A 236 8.91 -1.05 2.59
N ALA A 237 8.08 -2.10 2.73
CA ALA A 237 8.16 -2.99 3.88
C ALA A 237 9.54 -3.68 3.97
N LYS A 238 10.08 -3.82 5.19
CA LYS A 238 11.42 -4.39 5.48
C LYS A 238 11.67 -5.73 4.78
N GLN A 239 10.63 -6.58 4.72
CA GLN A 239 10.71 -7.92 4.15
C GLN A 239 10.69 -7.92 2.61
N ILE A 240 10.33 -6.80 1.99
CA ILE A 240 10.24 -6.64 0.53
C ILE A 240 11.38 -5.75 0.03
N ASN A 241 11.48 -4.53 0.59
CA ASN A 241 12.52 -3.55 0.34
C ASN A 241 12.83 -3.35 -1.15
N LYS A 242 11.79 -3.10 -1.95
CA LYS A 242 11.87 -2.97 -3.40
C LYS A 242 11.71 -1.50 -3.82
N PRO A 243 12.74 -0.83 -4.33
CA PRO A 243 12.61 0.51 -4.91
C PRO A 243 11.73 0.49 -6.17
N GLY A 244 11.05 1.59 -6.42
CA GLY A 244 10.19 1.76 -7.58
C GLY A 244 9.90 3.22 -7.88
N VAL A 245 9.07 3.46 -8.88
CA VAL A 245 8.65 4.79 -9.30
C VAL A 245 7.25 5.08 -8.80
N VAL A 246 7.06 6.18 -8.08
CA VAL A 246 5.77 6.61 -7.54
C VAL A 246 5.38 7.96 -8.13
N MET A 247 4.23 8.01 -8.79
CA MET A 247 3.67 9.21 -9.41
C MET A 247 2.69 9.88 -8.45
N TRP A 248 2.90 11.17 -8.21
CA TRP A 248 2.14 11.96 -7.24
C TRP A 248 1.24 12.97 -7.94
N GLY A 249 -0.05 12.91 -7.60
CA GLY A 249 -1.03 13.93 -7.96
C GLY A 249 -1.07 15.07 -6.93
N THR A 250 -2.15 15.83 -6.98
CA THR A 250 -2.39 16.97 -6.08
C THR A 250 -3.16 16.61 -4.82
N VAL A 251 -3.81 15.45 -4.80
CA VAL A 251 -4.69 15.02 -3.69
C VAL A 251 -3.88 14.58 -2.47
N THR A 252 -2.75 13.92 -2.70
CA THR A 252 -1.85 13.47 -1.63
C THR A 252 -0.47 14.05 -1.88
N LYS A 253 0.14 14.57 -0.83
CA LYS A 253 1.50 15.12 -0.91
C LYS A 253 2.51 14.04 -0.57
N ARG A 254 3.58 13.93 -1.38
CA ARG A 254 4.71 13.05 -1.14
C ARG A 254 5.28 13.20 0.27
N GLU A 255 5.44 14.44 0.70
CA GLU A 255 6.02 14.81 2.00
C GLU A 255 5.21 14.27 3.19
N MET A 256 3.96 13.86 2.95
CA MET A 256 3.07 13.35 3.99
C MET A 256 3.09 11.83 4.11
N ILE A 257 3.32 11.09 3.02
CA ILE A 257 3.12 9.64 2.99
C ILE A 257 4.11 8.87 2.10
N GLY A 258 4.99 9.57 1.40
CA GLY A 258 5.96 8.97 0.48
C GLY A 258 7.14 8.32 1.20
N HIS A 259 7.71 7.28 0.61
CA HIS A 259 8.93 6.67 1.10
C HIS A 259 10.14 7.19 0.33
N SER A 260 11.24 7.50 1.04
CA SER A 260 12.46 8.06 0.47
C SER A 260 13.22 7.11 -0.47
N MET A 261 12.97 5.81 -0.36
CA MET A 261 13.60 4.79 -1.20
C MET A 261 13.07 4.74 -2.64
N HIS A 262 11.99 5.46 -2.94
CA HIS A 262 11.38 5.49 -4.27
C HIS A 262 11.78 6.72 -5.07
N GLU A 263 11.86 6.58 -6.38
CA GLU A 263 11.86 7.70 -7.32
C GLU A 263 10.45 8.31 -7.33
N ASN A 264 10.34 9.54 -6.90
CA ASN A 264 9.06 10.21 -6.69
C ASN A 264 8.86 11.27 -7.75
N LEU A 265 7.94 11.03 -8.69
CA LEU A 265 7.63 11.91 -9.79
C LEU A 265 6.36 12.73 -9.49
N LYS A 266 6.45 14.03 -9.64
CA LYS A 266 5.32 14.92 -9.43
C LYS A 266 4.56 15.12 -10.74
N SER A 267 3.22 15.08 -10.67
CA SER A 267 2.37 15.44 -11.80
C SER A 267 2.62 16.88 -12.26
N TYR A 268 2.62 17.07 -13.56
CA TYR A 268 2.60 18.41 -14.16
C TYR A 268 1.19 19.01 -14.26
N SER A 269 0.14 18.20 -14.05
CA SER A 269 -1.24 18.66 -14.00
C SER A 269 -1.65 19.06 -12.59
N ALA A 270 -2.42 20.13 -12.46
CA ALA A 270 -2.96 20.60 -11.19
C ALA A 270 -4.14 19.77 -10.66
N THR A 271 -4.81 19.01 -11.50
CA THR A 271 -6.06 18.28 -11.17
C THR A 271 -5.97 16.77 -11.35
N GLU A 272 -4.98 16.29 -12.09
CA GLU A 272 -4.86 14.89 -12.49
C GLU A 272 -3.45 14.36 -12.20
N VAL A 273 -3.28 13.04 -12.19
CA VAL A 273 -1.94 12.44 -12.18
C VAL A 273 -1.49 12.27 -13.62
N LYS A 274 -0.61 13.17 -14.08
CA LYS A 274 0.03 13.13 -15.40
C LYS A 274 1.54 13.36 -15.25
N VAL A 275 2.34 12.45 -15.74
CA VAL A 275 3.80 12.48 -15.66
C VAL A 275 4.37 12.22 -17.05
N GLU A 276 5.46 12.89 -17.40
CA GLU A 276 6.13 12.66 -18.68
C GLU A 276 6.64 11.20 -18.77
N PRO A 277 6.33 10.47 -19.85
CA PRO A 277 6.77 9.09 -20.03
C PRO A 277 8.29 8.92 -19.89
N ASN A 278 9.07 9.86 -20.41
CA ASN A 278 10.54 9.82 -20.33
C ASN A 278 11.05 9.91 -18.89
N ASP A 279 10.42 10.70 -18.03
CA ASP A 279 10.79 10.80 -16.61
C ASP A 279 10.57 9.45 -15.89
N VAL A 280 9.53 8.72 -16.26
CA VAL A 280 9.26 7.37 -15.73
C VAL A 280 10.31 6.40 -16.22
N ILE A 281 10.65 6.41 -17.52
CA ILE A 281 11.70 5.56 -18.12
C ILE A 281 13.04 5.80 -17.44
N ASP A 282 13.45 7.06 -17.31
CA ASP A 282 14.75 7.42 -16.71
C ASP A 282 14.81 6.96 -15.24
N SER A 283 13.71 7.12 -14.51
CA SER A 283 13.60 6.64 -13.13
C SER A 283 13.68 5.11 -13.04
N VAL A 284 13.02 4.39 -13.96
CA VAL A 284 13.12 2.91 -14.02
C VAL A 284 14.54 2.48 -14.37
N LYS A 285 15.19 3.09 -15.36
CA LYS A 285 16.61 2.82 -15.71
C LYS A 285 17.55 3.00 -14.51
N LYS A 286 17.36 4.09 -13.76
CA LYS A 286 18.15 4.37 -12.56
C LYS A 286 18.01 3.28 -11.49
N ILE A 287 16.84 2.63 -11.40
CA ILE A 287 16.57 1.59 -10.40
C ILE A 287 17.11 0.23 -10.82
N ILE A 288 16.97 -0.12 -12.10
CA ILE A 288 17.30 -1.47 -12.58
C ILE A 288 18.71 -1.59 -13.19
N GLY A 289 19.42 -0.48 -13.41
CA GLY A 289 20.78 -0.40 -13.95
C GLY A 289 20.76 -0.37 -15.45
#